data_c6cb9725b9ccdf04b9976e1295e552dd
#
_entry.id   c6cb9725b9ccdf04b9976e1295e552dd
#
_cell.length_a   1.000
_cell.length_b   1.000
_cell.length_c   1.000
_cell.angle_alpha   90.00
_cell.angle_beta   90.00
_cell.angle_gamma   90.00
#
_symmetry.space_group_name_H-M   'P 1'
#
loop_
_entity.id
_entity.type
_entity.pdbx_description
1 polymer ?
#
loop_
_entity_poly.entity_id
_entity_poly.type
_entity_poly.pdbx_seq_one_letter_code
_entity_poly.pdbx_strand_id
1 'polypeptide(L)'
;MANLYDLKKFDLNLLVIFECIYQHLSISKAAESLYITPSAVSQSLQRLRAQFNDPLFIRSGKGIAPTTTGLNLHHHLEKNLRGLEQTINIVNKSELKKNFIIYGPQLISCSNNSXLIRCLRQDSSVEIECHDILMSAENAEELLVHRKADLVITQMPVXSRSVICMPLHTIRNTLICSNRHPRITDNSTYEQIMAEEFTQLISKSAGVDDIQMEIDERFMNRKISFRGSSLLTIINSIAVTDLLGIVPYELYNSYRDFLNLKEIKLEHPLPSIKLYISYNKSSLNNLVFSRFIDRLNESF
;
A
#
# COMPACT_ATOMS: atom_id res chain seq x y z
N MET A 1 -12.18 17.44 -14.83
CA MET A 1 -10.78 17.06 -15.11
C MET A 1 -10.21 18.01 -16.15
N ALA A 2 -8.95 18.47 -15.97
CA ALA A 2 -8.34 19.42 -16.92
C ALA A 2 -8.13 18.75 -18.29
N ASN A 3 -8.31 19.54 -19.35
CA ASN A 3 -8.06 19.06 -20.70
C ASN A 3 -6.55 19.15 -20.99
N LEU A 4 -5.87 18.04 -20.80
CA LEU A 4 -4.41 17.98 -20.94
C LEU A 4 -3.95 18.22 -22.38
N TYR A 5 -4.78 17.88 -23.37
CA TYR A 5 -4.46 18.14 -24.77
C TYR A 5 -4.35 19.64 -25.05
N ASP A 6 -5.28 20.42 -24.52
CA ASP A 6 -5.25 21.88 -24.67
C ASP A 6 -4.10 22.50 -23.89
N LEU A 7 -3.85 21.98 -22.67
CA LEU A 7 -2.72 22.47 -21.86
C LEU A 7 -1.40 22.21 -22.56
N LYS A 8 -1.23 21.05 -23.25
CA LYS A 8 -0.01 20.71 -23.97
C LYS A 8 0.34 21.73 -25.05
N LYS A 9 -0.68 22.35 -25.66
CA LYS A 9 -0.48 23.33 -26.74
C LYS A 9 0.09 24.65 -26.22
N PHE A 10 -0.05 24.94 -24.93
CA PHE A 10 0.42 26.18 -24.31
C PHE A 10 1.75 25.94 -23.63
N ASP A 11 2.72 26.86 -23.89
CA ASP A 11 4.01 26.80 -23.22
C ASP A 11 3.85 27.35 -21.80
N LEU A 12 3.73 26.47 -20.81
CA LEU A 12 3.49 26.86 -19.42
C LEU A 12 4.61 27.69 -18.83
N ASN A 13 5.84 27.62 -19.39
CA ASN A 13 6.93 28.46 -18.94
C ASN A 13 6.64 29.95 -19.17
N LEU A 14 5.83 30.27 -20.17
CA LEU A 14 5.42 31.66 -20.40
C LEU A 14 4.68 32.24 -19.20
N LEU A 15 3.90 31.42 -18.49
CA LEU A 15 3.18 31.88 -17.31
C LEU A 15 4.10 32.17 -16.15
N VAL A 16 5.19 31.39 -16.01
CA VAL A 16 6.23 31.63 -14.99
C VAL A 16 6.93 32.96 -15.30
N ILE A 17 7.28 33.18 -16.58
CA ILE A 17 7.93 34.43 -17.01
C ILE A 17 7.01 35.64 -16.80
N PHE A 18 5.71 35.49 -17.15
CA PHE A 18 4.71 36.55 -16.91
C PHE A 18 4.69 36.95 -15.43
N GLU A 19 4.59 35.95 -14.56
CA GLU A 19 4.49 36.22 -13.12
C GLU A 19 5.75 36.89 -12.58
N CYS A 20 6.91 36.49 -13.10
CA CYS A 20 8.18 37.11 -12.72
C CYS A 20 8.25 38.59 -13.16
N ILE A 21 7.79 38.90 -14.39
CA ILE A 21 7.69 40.27 -14.85
C ILE A 21 6.75 41.07 -13.95
N TYR A 22 5.62 40.46 -13.59
CA TYR A 22 4.61 41.11 -12.73
C TYR A 22 5.22 41.48 -11.37
N GLN A 23 5.96 40.54 -10.78
CA GLN A 23 6.56 40.74 -9.45
C GLN A 23 7.62 41.87 -9.46
N HIS A 24 8.40 41.95 -10.52
CA HIS A 24 9.52 42.91 -10.59
C HIS A 24 9.18 44.21 -11.32
N LEU A 25 8.14 44.22 -12.15
CA LEU A 25 7.76 45.30 -13.04
C LEU A 25 8.98 45.83 -13.86
N SER A 26 9.82 44.87 -14.27
CA SER A 26 11.05 45.15 -15.00
C SER A 26 11.50 43.92 -15.75
N ILE A 27 11.74 44.07 -17.06
CA ILE A 27 12.22 42.97 -17.91
C ILE A 27 13.62 42.51 -17.44
N SER A 28 14.50 43.51 -17.14
CA SER A 28 15.87 43.19 -16.75
C SER A 28 15.93 42.45 -15.41
N LYS A 29 15.16 42.90 -14.42
CA LYS A 29 15.13 42.23 -13.11
C LYS A 29 14.48 40.84 -13.19
N ALA A 30 13.45 40.69 -14.01
CA ALA A 30 12.84 39.38 -14.22
C ALA A 30 13.82 38.42 -14.87
N ALA A 31 14.58 38.91 -15.88
CA ALA A 31 15.59 38.08 -16.55
C ALA A 31 16.66 37.64 -15.55
N GLU A 32 17.15 38.57 -14.73
CA GLU A 32 18.15 38.28 -13.70
C GLU A 32 17.63 37.22 -12.72
N SER A 33 16.41 37.40 -12.24
CA SER A 33 15.78 36.49 -11.29
C SER A 33 15.58 35.07 -11.84
N LEU A 34 15.35 34.96 -13.15
CA LEU A 34 15.13 33.67 -13.82
C LEU A 34 16.40 33.09 -14.44
N TYR A 35 17.56 33.81 -14.34
CA TYR A 35 18.85 33.38 -14.91
C TYR A 35 18.76 33.18 -16.42
N ILE A 36 18.03 34.07 -17.11
CA ILE A 36 17.93 34.10 -18.58
C ILE A 36 18.21 35.50 -19.07
N THR A 37 18.30 35.70 -20.39
CA THR A 37 18.61 37.01 -20.95
C THR A 37 17.38 37.90 -21.01
N PRO A 38 17.53 39.22 -20.91
CA PRO A 38 16.42 40.15 -21.12
C PRO A 38 15.74 39.97 -22.49
N SER A 39 16.53 39.61 -23.51
CA SER A 39 15.99 39.32 -24.84
C SER A 39 15.02 38.12 -24.80
N ALA A 40 15.39 37.07 -24.05
CA ALA A 40 14.52 35.87 -23.90
C ALA A 40 13.21 36.25 -23.20
N VAL A 41 13.28 37.07 -22.14
CA VAL A 41 12.08 37.56 -21.44
C VAL A 41 11.20 38.36 -22.38
N SER A 42 11.81 39.28 -23.17
CA SER A 42 11.06 40.12 -24.13
C SER A 42 10.38 39.27 -25.20
N GLN A 43 11.06 38.25 -25.72
CA GLN A 43 10.46 37.33 -26.72
C GLN A 43 9.29 36.55 -26.12
N SER A 44 9.47 36.11 -24.89
CA SER A 44 8.38 35.39 -24.19
C SER A 44 7.16 36.28 -23.97
N LEU A 45 7.41 37.56 -23.62
CA LEU A 45 6.32 38.54 -23.44
C LEU A 45 5.60 38.77 -24.77
N GLN A 46 6.32 38.82 -25.90
CA GLN A 46 5.70 38.96 -27.21
C GLN A 46 4.80 37.77 -27.52
N ARG A 47 5.26 36.56 -27.20
CA ARG A 47 4.43 35.36 -27.40
C ARG A 47 3.16 35.41 -26.54
N LEU A 48 3.29 35.84 -25.29
CA LEU A 48 2.14 36.00 -24.38
C LEU A 48 1.16 37.04 -24.92
N ARG A 49 1.65 38.17 -25.42
CA ARG A 49 0.82 39.22 -26.01
C ARG A 49 -0.01 38.69 -27.18
N ALA A 50 0.62 37.87 -28.01
CA ALA A 50 -0.07 37.23 -29.14
C ALA A 50 -1.15 36.26 -28.64
N GLN A 51 -0.82 35.47 -27.61
CA GLN A 51 -1.75 34.46 -27.07
C GLN A 51 -2.96 35.09 -26.42
N PHE A 52 -2.77 36.17 -25.66
CA PHE A 52 -3.87 36.84 -24.92
C PHE A 52 -4.46 38.02 -25.67
N ASN A 53 -3.89 38.37 -26.81
CA ASN A 53 -4.30 39.53 -27.63
C ASN A 53 -4.36 40.80 -26.77
N ASP A 54 -3.33 41.05 -25.99
CA ASP A 54 -3.25 42.15 -25.03
C ASP A 54 -1.76 42.44 -24.73
N PRO A 55 -1.38 43.73 -24.57
CA PRO A 55 0.00 44.04 -24.23
C PRO A 55 0.49 43.49 -22.90
N LEU A 56 -0.40 43.19 -21.96
CA LEU A 56 -0.18 42.69 -20.61
C LEU A 56 0.62 43.66 -19.72
N PHE A 57 1.64 44.30 -20.26
CA PHE A 57 2.41 45.33 -19.58
C PHE A 57 2.64 46.52 -20.56
N ILE A 58 2.48 47.74 -20.06
CA ILE A 58 2.69 48.97 -20.82
C ILE A 58 3.72 49.84 -20.11
N ARG A 59 4.35 50.75 -20.82
CA ARG A 59 5.30 51.71 -20.23
C ARG A 59 4.57 52.63 -19.26
N SER A 60 5.17 52.88 -18.13
CA SER A 60 4.61 53.76 -17.10
C SER A 60 5.79 54.39 -16.33
N GLY A 61 6.00 55.67 -16.51
CA GLY A 61 7.15 56.34 -15.91
C GLY A 61 8.45 55.72 -16.36
N LYS A 62 9.31 55.34 -15.40
CA LYS A 62 10.62 54.74 -15.70
C LYS A 62 10.57 53.22 -15.84
N GLY A 63 9.38 52.61 -15.74
CA GLY A 63 9.24 51.17 -15.76
C GLY A 63 8.06 50.72 -16.60
N ILE A 64 7.46 49.64 -16.17
CA ILE A 64 6.27 49.07 -16.82
C ILE A 64 5.17 48.85 -15.76
N ALA A 65 3.95 48.81 -16.22
CA ALA A 65 2.77 48.54 -15.35
C ALA A 65 1.86 47.55 -16.06
N PRO A 66 1.17 46.69 -15.32
CA PRO A 66 0.27 45.73 -15.94
C PRO A 66 -1.02 46.41 -16.49
N THR A 67 -1.54 45.87 -17.58
CA THR A 67 -2.86 46.21 -18.08
C THR A 67 -3.91 45.55 -17.17
N THR A 68 -5.19 45.90 -17.40
CA THR A 68 -6.30 45.22 -16.71
C THR A 68 -6.25 43.71 -16.95
N THR A 69 -5.95 43.29 -18.19
CA THR A 69 -5.79 41.87 -18.52
C THR A 69 -4.62 41.28 -17.74
N GLY A 70 -3.51 42.00 -17.64
CA GLY A 70 -2.35 41.55 -16.84
C GLY A 70 -2.67 41.39 -15.36
N LEU A 71 -3.42 42.35 -14.79
CA LEU A 71 -3.89 42.25 -13.40
C LEU A 71 -4.76 41.00 -13.19
N ASN A 72 -5.72 40.79 -14.09
CA ASN A 72 -6.60 39.63 -13.98
C ASN A 72 -5.87 38.32 -14.14
N LEU A 73 -4.94 38.27 -15.07
CA LEU A 73 -4.12 37.06 -15.28
C LEU A 73 -3.30 36.73 -14.03
N HIS A 74 -2.65 37.72 -13.43
CA HIS A 74 -1.91 37.56 -12.17
C HIS A 74 -2.83 37.00 -11.07
N HIS A 75 -4.01 37.60 -10.93
CA HIS A 75 -4.94 37.19 -9.87
C HIS A 75 -5.29 35.71 -9.94
N HIS A 76 -5.47 35.20 -11.18
CA HIS A 76 -5.79 33.79 -11.36
C HIS A 76 -4.55 32.88 -11.27
N LEU A 77 -3.39 33.37 -11.67
CA LEU A 77 -2.16 32.56 -11.75
C LEU A 77 -1.44 32.35 -10.42
N GLU A 78 -1.41 33.39 -9.58
CA GLU A 78 -0.58 33.39 -8.37
C GLU A 78 -0.78 32.14 -7.53
N LYS A 79 -2.05 31.83 -7.21
CA LYS A 79 -2.41 30.66 -6.39
C LYS A 79 -2.06 29.35 -7.09
N ASN A 80 -2.31 29.29 -8.41
CA ASN A 80 -2.07 28.06 -9.17
C ASN A 80 -0.59 27.76 -9.29
N LEU A 81 0.25 28.77 -9.54
CA LEU A 81 1.69 28.59 -9.62
C LEU A 81 2.29 28.21 -8.27
N ARG A 82 1.78 28.83 -7.19
CA ARG A 82 2.20 28.46 -5.83
C ARG A 82 1.87 26.99 -5.54
N GLY A 83 0.69 26.53 -5.95
CA GLY A 83 0.29 25.14 -5.78
C GLY A 83 1.19 24.19 -6.55
N LEU A 84 1.55 24.54 -7.78
CA LEU A 84 2.48 23.75 -8.58
C LEU A 84 3.87 23.70 -7.92
N GLU A 85 4.37 24.85 -7.45
CA GLU A 85 5.65 24.92 -6.74
C GLU A 85 5.65 23.99 -5.52
N GLN A 86 4.59 24.04 -4.72
CA GLN A 86 4.46 23.17 -3.54
C GLN A 86 4.50 21.70 -3.94
N THR A 87 3.77 21.34 -5.00
CA THR A 87 3.74 19.96 -5.50
C THR A 87 5.15 19.50 -5.92
N ILE A 88 5.85 20.34 -6.69
CA ILE A 88 7.21 20.03 -7.16
C ILE A 88 8.16 19.87 -5.98
N ASN A 89 8.06 20.74 -4.98
CA ASN A 89 8.93 20.70 -3.80
C ASN A 89 8.67 19.45 -2.96
N ILE A 90 7.42 19.03 -2.84
CA ILE A 90 7.07 17.78 -2.13
C ILE A 90 7.74 16.59 -2.83
N VAL A 91 7.64 16.52 -4.16
CA VAL A 91 8.25 15.44 -4.94
C VAL A 91 9.78 15.45 -4.76
N ASN A 92 10.39 16.62 -4.88
CA ASN A 92 11.85 16.77 -4.79
C ASN A 92 12.39 16.40 -3.41
N LYS A 93 11.59 16.62 -2.36
CA LYS A 93 11.97 16.27 -0.98
C LYS A 93 11.61 14.85 -0.60
N SER A 94 11.10 14.06 -1.54
CA SER A 94 10.67 12.68 -1.31
C SER A 94 9.61 12.54 -0.21
N GLU A 95 8.81 13.58 -0.02
CA GLU A 95 7.75 13.60 0.99
C GLU A 95 6.38 13.20 0.43
N LEU A 96 6.31 12.87 -0.86
CA LEU A 96 5.03 12.52 -1.50
C LEU A 96 4.49 11.18 -1.06
N LYS A 97 5.36 10.19 -0.87
CA LYS A 97 4.92 8.84 -0.57
C LYS A 97 4.70 8.69 0.93
N LYS A 98 3.50 9.00 1.37
CA LYS A 98 3.06 8.83 2.76
C LYS A 98 2.00 7.75 2.91
N ASN A 99 1.75 6.99 1.84
CA ASN A 99 0.77 5.91 1.81
C ASN A 99 1.51 4.62 1.45
N PHE A 100 1.54 3.66 2.37
CA PHE A 100 2.12 2.34 2.13
C PHE A 100 1.00 1.34 1.90
N ILE A 101 1.04 0.68 0.73
CA ILE A 101 0.05 -0.30 0.30
C ILE A 101 0.63 -1.69 0.53
N ILE A 102 -0.07 -2.49 1.33
CA ILE A 102 0.37 -3.83 1.73
C ILE A 102 -0.68 -4.85 1.31
N TYR A 103 -0.22 -5.93 0.68
CA TYR A 103 -1.04 -7.10 0.39
C TYR A 103 -0.52 -8.28 1.20
N GLY A 104 -1.41 -9.04 1.79
CA GLY A 104 -1.01 -10.20 2.56
C GLY A 104 -2.20 -10.92 3.16
N PRO A 105 -1.94 -12.00 3.89
CA PRO A 105 -3.02 -12.76 4.51
C PRO A 105 -3.68 -11.96 5.64
N GLN A 106 -4.87 -12.39 6.04
CA GLN A 106 -5.64 -11.75 7.12
C GLN A 106 -4.92 -11.73 8.47
N LEU A 107 -3.78 -12.40 8.55
CA LEU A 107 -3.00 -12.54 9.78
C LEU A 107 -2.09 -11.36 10.09
N ILE A 108 -2.00 -10.36 9.21
CA ILE A 108 -1.09 -9.23 9.38
C ILE A 108 -1.31 -8.52 10.73
N SER A 109 -2.55 -8.46 11.17
CA SER A 109 -2.90 -7.78 12.43
C SER A 109 -2.84 -8.67 13.67
N CYS A 110 -2.57 -9.96 13.51
CA CYS A 110 -2.53 -10.88 14.65
C CYS A 110 -1.13 -10.94 15.23
N SER A 111 -1.07 -11.06 16.52
CA SER A 111 0.08 -11.34 17.38
C SER A 111 1.47 -11.04 16.75
N ASN A 112 2.18 -12.05 16.26
CA ASN A 112 3.54 -11.85 15.75
C ASN A 112 3.59 -10.99 14.48
N ASN A 113 2.53 -10.99 13.70
CA ASN A 113 2.44 -10.17 12.50
C ASN A 113 2.18 -8.70 12.82
N SER A 114 1.72 -8.38 14.02
CA SER A 114 1.50 -7.00 14.44
C SER A 114 2.79 -6.16 14.55
N UNK A 115 3.74 -6.71 14.53
CA UNK A 115 4.94 -6.10 14.44
C UNK A 115 5.12 -5.28 13.26
N LEU A 116 4.70 -5.89 12.26
CA LEU A 116 4.73 -5.16 11.00
C LEU A 116 3.91 -3.86 11.10
N ILE A 117 2.69 -3.96 11.58
CA ILE A 117 1.81 -2.78 11.72
C ILE A 117 2.43 -1.76 12.69
N ARG A 118 2.99 -2.23 13.81
CA ARG A 118 3.62 -1.33 14.78
C ARG A 118 4.85 -0.62 14.19
N CYS A 119 5.68 -1.34 13.42
CA CYS A 119 6.83 -0.73 12.75
C CYS A 119 6.40 0.37 11.78
N LEU A 120 5.32 0.11 11.03
CA LEU A 120 4.79 1.09 10.08
C LEU A 120 4.23 2.31 10.81
N ARG A 121 3.52 2.10 11.90
CA ARG A 121 2.86 3.19 12.63
C ARG A 121 3.79 4.00 13.52
N GLN A 122 5.07 3.63 13.62
CA GLN A 122 6.05 4.46 14.33
C GLN A 122 6.22 5.83 13.65
N ASP A 123 6.02 5.89 12.34
CA ASP A 123 5.98 7.17 11.63
C ASP A 123 4.51 7.57 11.46
N SER A 124 4.08 8.56 12.24
CA SER A 124 2.68 9.00 12.24
C SER A 124 2.25 9.69 10.94
N SER A 125 3.21 10.08 10.09
CA SER A 125 2.90 10.70 8.80
C SER A 125 2.51 9.67 7.74
N VAL A 126 2.70 8.37 8.02
CA VAL A 126 2.43 7.30 7.06
C VAL A 126 0.98 6.82 7.18
N GLU A 127 0.27 6.82 6.06
CA GLU A 127 -1.03 6.16 5.95
C GLU A 127 -0.79 4.73 5.45
N ILE A 128 -1.44 3.76 6.07
CA ILE A 128 -1.28 2.34 5.73
C ILE A 128 -2.58 1.84 5.12
N GLU A 129 -2.48 1.24 3.93
CA GLU A 129 -3.60 0.61 3.26
C GLU A 129 -3.29 -0.89 3.17
N CYS A 130 -4.06 -1.71 3.87
CA CYS A 130 -3.87 -3.16 3.90
C CYS A 130 -4.96 -3.87 3.11
N HIS A 131 -4.56 -4.81 2.26
CA HIS A 131 -5.47 -5.66 1.51
C HIS A 131 -5.27 -7.10 1.98
N ASP A 132 -6.33 -7.71 2.49
CA ASP A 132 -6.33 -9.07 3.01
C ASP A 132 -6.46 -10.07 1.84
N ILE A 133 -5.46 -10.07 0.96
CA ILE A 133 -5.42 -10.92 -0.21
C ILE A 133 -4.07 -11.64 -0.21
N LEU A 134 -4.11 -12.96 -0.04
CA LEU A 134 -2.93 -13.79 -0.22
C LEU A 134 -2.80 -14.09 -1.71
N MET A 135 -1.65 -13.73 -2.27
CA MET A 135 -1.48 -13.88 -3.72
C MET A 135 -0.26 -14.72 -4.05
N SER A 136 -0.23 -15.20 -5.30
CA SER A 136 0.90 -15.96 -5.82
C SER A 136 2.15 -15.09 -5.88
N ALA A 137 3.31 -15.74 -5.96
CA ALA A 137 4.59 -15.02 -6.13
C ALA A 137 4.60 -14.22 -7.44
N GLU A 138 3.97 -14.74 -8.50
CA GLU A 138 3.90 -14.07 -9.79
C GLU A 138 3.08 -12.77 -9.70
N ASN A 139 1.91 -12.83 -9.09
CA ASN A 139 1.06 -11.65 -8.94
C ASN A 139 1.72 -10.62 -8.00
N ALA A 140 2.40 -11.09 -6.97
CA ALA A 140 3.14 -10.22 -6.05
C ALA A 140 4.26 -9.49 -6.79
N GLU A 141 5.01 -10.20 -7.63
CA GLU A 141 6.07 -9.59 -8.45
C GLU A 141 5.50 -8.49 -9.33
N GLU A 142 4.38 -8.76 -10.00
CA GLU A 142 3.75 -7.78 -10.88
C GLU A 142 3.38 -6.51 -10.12
N LEU A 143 2.73 -6.65 -8.97
CA LEU A 143 2.34 -5.50 -8.15
C LEU A 143 3.56 -4.68 -7.71
N LEU A 144 4.63 -5.36 -7.31
CA LEU A 144 5.83 -4.68 -6.79
C LEU A 144 6.62 -4.01 -7.91
N VAL A 145 6.78 -4.67 -9.05
CA VAL A 145 7.52 -4.11 -10.19
C VAL A 145 6.81 -2.87 -10.73
N HIS A 146 5.48 -2.90 -10.82
CA HIS A 146 4.69 -1.76 -11.30
C HIS A 146 4.34 -0.76 -10.20
N ARG A 147 4.88 -0.94 -9.00
CA ARG A 147 4.71 -0.03 -7.86
C ARG A 147 3.26 0.17 -7.44
N LYS A 148 2.44 -0.86 -7.64
CA LYS A 148 1.04 -0.88 -7.20
C LYS A 148 0.91 -1.33 -5.75
N ALA A 149 1.97 -1.93 -5.20
CA ALA A 149 2.08 -2.28 -3.78
C ALA A 149 3.47 -1.93 -3.30
N ASP A 150 3.59 -1.62 -2.02
CA ASP A 150 4.88 -1.35 -1.37
C ASP A 150 5.45 -2.60 -0.72
N LEU A 151 4.57 -3.42 -0.14
CA LEU A 151 4.94 -4.66 0.52
C LEU A 151 3.94 -5.74 0.12
N VAL A 152 4.43 -6.94 -0.14
CA VAL A 152 3.55 -8.09 -0.32
C VAL A 152 4.06 -9.24 0.54
N ILE A 153 3.15 -9.89 1.25
CA ILE A 153 3.45 -11.08 2.05
C ILE A 153 2.87 -12.29 1.31
N THR A 154 3.74 -13.24 1.03
CA THR A 154 3.40 -14.45 0.25
C THR A 154 3.80 -15.72 1.00
N GLN A 155 3.24 -16.85 0.57
CA GLN A 155 3.64 -18.18 1.08
C GLN A 155 4.79 -18.78 0.29
N MET A 156 5.08 -18.25 -0.90
CA MET A 156 6.20 -18.70 -1.73
C MET A 156 7.13 -17.53 -1.97
N PRO A 157 8.46 -17.75 -2.03
CA PRO A 157 9.38 -16.65 -2.29
C PRO A 157 9.16 -16.04 -3.68
N VAL A 158 9.36 -14.73 -3.76
CA VAL A 158 9.28 -14.00 -5.03
C VAL A 158 10.66 -13.90 -5.64
N UNK A 159 10.91 -14.22 -6.58
CA UNK A 159 12.07 -14.33 -7.22
C UNK A 159 12.13 -13.44 -8.32
N SER A 160 12.62 -12.35 -8.18
CA SER A 160 12.78 -11.31 -9.19
C SER A 160 14.05 -10.50 -8.96
N ARG A 161 14.65 -10.03 -10.05
CA ARG A 161 15.84 -9.18 -9.95
C ARG A 161 15.54 -7.80 -9.37
N SER A 162 14.30 -7.34 -9.51
CA SER A 162 13.88 -6.01 -9.03
C SER A 162 13.32 -6.03 -7.62
N VAL A 163 13.16 -7.22 -7.03
CA VAL A 163 12.46 -7.39 -5.76
C VAL A 163 13.41 -8.00 -4.73
N ILE A 164 13.36 -7.47 -3.53
CA ILE A 164 13.98 -8.11 -2.36
C ILE A 164 12.89 -8.93 -1.69
N CYS A 165 13.22 -10.21 -1.47
CA CYS A 165 12.31 -11.15 -0.80
C CYS A 165 13.07 -11.76 0.38
N MET A 166 12.47 -11.73 1.56
CA MET A 166 13.08 -12.29 2.74
C MET A 166 12.07 -13.07 3.57
N PRO A 167 12.54 -14.10 4.30
CA PRO A 167 11.64 -14.82 5.21
C PRO A 167 11.08 -13.87 6.27
N LEU A 168 9.80 -13.98 6.55
CA LEU A 168 9.16 -13.20 7.60
C LEU A 168 9.04 -14.01 8.88
N HIS A 169 8.25 -15.07 8.85
CA HIS A 169 8.21 -16.07 9.94
C HIS A 169 7.35 -17.25 9.50
N THR A 170 7.31 -18.27 10.35
CA THR A 170 6.57 -19.51 10.11
C THR A 170 5.30 -19.50 10.97
N ILE A 171 4.17 -19.83 10.37
CA ILE A 171 2.88 -19.88 11.04
C ILE A 171 2.49 -21.33 11.24
N ARG A 172 2.21 -21.71 12.49
CA ARG A 172 1.71 -23.04 12.86
C ARG A 172 0.20 -23.08 12.61
N ASN A 173 -0.31 -24.18 12.07
CA ASN A 173 -1.74 -24.46 11.98
C ASN A 173 -2.19 -25.29 13.18
N THR A 174 -3.45 -25.13 13.55
CA THR A 174 -4.03 -25.89 14.66
C THR A 174 -5.48 -26.25 14.37
N LEU A 175 -5.89 -27.41 14.88
CA LEU A 175 -7.30 -27.85 14.81
C LEU A 175 -8.01 -27.37 16.07
N ILE A 176 -9.15 -26.72 15.90
CA ILE A 176 -9.89 -26.11 17.01
C ILE A 176 -11.38 -26.45 16.97
N CYS A 177 -12.02 -26.23 18.09
CA CYS A 177 -13.48 -26.30 18.23
C CYS A 177 -13.91 -25.36 19.36
N SER A 178 -15.23 -25.24 19.54
CA SER A 178 -15.78 -24.53 20.69
C SER A 178 -15.40 -25.24 21.99
N ASN A 179 -15.06 -24.46 23.01
CA ASN A 179 -14.81 -25.00 24.34
C ASN A 179 -16.05 -25.73 24.89
N ARG A 180 -17.21 -25.42 24.35
CA ARG A 180 -18.50 -26.05 24.73
C ARG A 180 -18.87 -27.20 23.82
N HIS A 181 -17.94 -27.68 22.98
CA HIS A 181 -18.24 -28.82 22.08
C HIS A 181 -18.71 -30.03 22.91
N PRO A 182 -19.85 -30.63 22.56
CA PRO A 182 -20.43 -31.65 23.44
C PRO A 182 -19.73 -33.01 23.43
N ARG A 183 -18.84 -33.27 22.45
CA ARG A 183 -18.23 -34.58 22.27
C ARG A 183 -16.71 -34.59 22.28
N ILE A 184 -16.07 -33.49 21.94
CA ILE A 184 -14.58 -33.44 21.81
C ILE A 184 -13.97 -33.16 23.18
N THR A 185 -12.99 -33.98 23.56
CA THR A 185 -12.21 -33.82 24.80
C THR A 185 -10.71 -33.92 24.48
N ASP A 186 -9.89 -33.75 25.52
CA ASP A 186 -8.44 -33.89 25.37
C ASP A 186 -8.03 -35.31 24.98
N ASN A 187 -8.90 -36.29 25.18
CA ASN A 187 -8.62 -37.70 24.90
C ASN A 187 -9.36 -38.23 23.66
N SER A 188 -9.94 -37.34 22.86
CA SER A 188 -10.63 -37.73 21.65
C SER A 188 -9.70 -38.43 20.67
N THR A 189 -10.14 -39.57 20.15
CA THR A 189 -9.38 -40.35 19.17
C THR A 189 -9.53 -39.74 17.78
N TYR A 190 -8.67 -40.18 16.85
CA TYR A 190 -8.77 -39.79 15.45
C TYR A 190 -10.18 -40.11 14.89
N GLU A 191 -10.69 -41.29 15.22
CA GLU A 191 -12.01 -41.71 14.73
C GLU A 191 -13.12 -40.82 15.28
N GLN A 192 -13.01 -40.39 16.53
CA GLN A 192 -13.99 -39.47 17.14
C GLN A 192 -13.92 -38.09 16.48
N ILE A 193 -12.71 -37.62 16.18
CA ILE A 193 -12.52 -36.35 15.48
C ILE A 193 -13.13 -36.43 14.07
N MET A 194 -12.87 -37.52 13.35
CA MET A 194 -13.36 -37.71 11.98
C MET A 194 -14.86 -37.90 11.91
N ALA A 195 -15.52 -38.24 13.04
CA ALA A 195 -16.97 -38.32 13.09
C ALA A 195 -17.66 -36.96 13.16
N GLU A 196 -16.88 -35.88 13.37
CA GLU A 196 -17.40 -34.52 13.43
C GLU A 196 -17.48 -33.88 12.06
N GLU A 197 -18.11 -32.72 11.99
CA GLU A 197 -18.21 -31.93 10.77
C GLU A 197 -17.21 -30.78 10.83
N PHE A 198 -16.66 -30.43 9.68
CA PHE A 198 -15.52 -29.51 9.57
C PHE A 198 -15.88 -28.28 8.73
N THR A 199 -15.20 -27.18 9.03
CA THR A 199 -15.13 -26.02 8.15
C THR A 199 -14.01 -26.22 7.13
N GLN A 200 -14.07 -25.46 6.03
CA GLN A 200 -12.99 -25.40 5.05
C GLN A 200 -12.85 -23.96 4.56
N LEU A 201 -11.61 -23.46 4.57
CA LEU A 201 -11.31 -22.16 4.02
C LEU A 201 -11.23 -22.26 2.50
N ILE A 202 -11.99 -21.42 1.79
CA ILE A 202 -11.91 -21.31 0.33
C ILE A 202 -10.75 -20.34 0.00
N SER A 203 -9.76 -20.82 -0.73
CA SER A 203 -8.65 -20.01 -1.19
C SER A 203 -8.41 -20.27 -2.67
N LYS A 204 -8.14 -19.18 -3.40
CA LYS A 204 -7.84 -19.25 -4.82
C LYS A 204 -6.36 -19.00 -5.09
N SER A 205 -5.53 -18.96 -4.04
CA SER A 205 -4.12 -18.60 -4.15
C SER A 205 -3.26 -19.83 -4.37
N ALA A 206 -2.40 -19.79 -5.38
CA ALA A 206 -1.34 -20.78 -5.56
C ALA A 206 -0.41 -20.76 -4.35
N GLY A 207 0.03 -21.90 -3.89
CA GLY A 207 0.88 -22.04 -2.72
C GLY A 207 0.10 -22.39 -1.46
N VAL A 208 -1.16 -21.98 -1.35
CA VAL A 208 -2.08 -22.46 -0.31
C VAL A 208 -2.50 -23.89 -0.62
N ASP A 209 -2.57 -24.21 -1.91
CA ASP A 209 -3.06 -25.51 -2.37
C ASP A 209 -2.21 -26.68 -1.85
N ASP A 210 -0.89 -26.53 -1.77
CA ASP A 210 0.01 -27.61 -1.31
C ASP A 210 -0.25 -27.94 0.15
N ILE A 211 -0.43 -26.92 0.98
CA ILE A 211 -0.72 -27.10 2.41
C ILE A 211 -2.13 -27.68 2.58
N GLN A 212 -3.08 -27.19 1.78
CA GLN A 212 -4.45 -27.69 1.81
C GLN A 212 -4.49 -29.17 1.40
N MET A 213 -3.70 -29.56 0.40
CA MET A 213 -3.57 -30.96 -0.01
C MET A 213 -3.04 -31.83 1.12
N GLU A 214 -1.99 -31.38 1.82
CA GLU A 214 -1.44 -32.12 2.95
C GLU A 214 -2.46 -32.26 4.08
N ILE A 215 -3.22 -31.21 4.36
CA ILE A 215 -4.30 -31.26 5.36
C ILE A 215 -5.38 -32.23 4.90
N ASP A 216 -5.75 -32.19 3.64
CA ASP A 216 -6.79 -33.08 3.09
C ASP A 216 -6.35 -34.54 3.17
N GLU A 217 -5.08 -34.85 2.93
CA GLU A 217 -4.56 -36.20 3.08
C GLU A 217 -4.67 -36.69 4.52
N ARG A 218 -4.39 -35.84 5.50
CA ARG A 218 -4.43 -36.19 6.92
C ARG A 218 -5.85 -36.41 7.41
N PHE A 219 -6.83 -35.71 6.84
CA PHE A 219 -8.24 -35.78 7.23
C PHE A 219 -9.10 -36.23 6.05
N MET A 220 -8.63 -37.25 5.33
CA MET A 220 -9.30 -37.76 4.15
C MET A 220 -10.72 -38.23 4.53
N ASN A 221 -11.69 -37.84 3.70
CA ASN A 221 -13.08 -38.17 3.86
C ASN A 221 -13.78 -37.45 5.03
N ARG A 222 -13.14 -36.40 5.60
CA ARG A 222 -13.86 -35.61 6.59
C ARG A 222 -15.07 -34.93 5.95
N LYS A 223 -16.13 -34.80 6.72
CA LYS A 223 -17.34 -34.14 6.24
C LYS A 223 -17.19 -32.63 6.37
N ILE A 224 -17.22 -31.92 5.24
CA ILE A 224 -17.20 -30.45 5.21
C ILE A 224 -18.64 -29.96 5.19
N SER A 225 -19.00 -29.15 6.19
CA SER A 225 -20.38 -28.65 6.33
C SER A 225 -20.46 -27.13 6.28
N PHE A 226 -19.30 -26.45 6.22
CA PHE A 226 -19.25 -24.98 6.13
C PHE A 226 -18.01 -24.59 5.36
N ARG A 227 -18.18 -23.76 4.34
CA ARG A 227 -17.08 -23.20 3.56
C ARG A 227 -17.15 -21.68 3.58
N GLY A 228 -16.00 -21.04 3.75
CA GLY A 228 -15.92 -19.59 3.76
C GLY A 228 -14.57 -19.11 3.24
N SER A 229 -14.53 -17.90 2.72
CA SER A 229 -13.31 -17.32 2.17
C SER A 229 -12.59 -16.39 3.16
N SER A 230 -13.15 -16.20 4.33
CA SER A 230 -12.59 -15.32 5.36
C SER A 230 -12.26 -16.15 6.62
N LEU A 231 -11.03 -15.99 7.13
CA LEU A 231 -10.63 -16.65 8.39
C LEU A 231 -11.52 -16.21 9.55
N LEU A 232 -11.94 -14.95 9.57
CA LEU A 232 -12.83 -14.47 10.63
C LEU A 232 -14.19 -15.14 10.57
N THR A 233 -14.74 -15.32 9.38
CA THR A 233 -16.00 -16.06 9.21
C THR A 233 -15.85 -17.52 9.68
N ILE A 234 -14.73 -18.15 9.32
CA ILE A 234 -14.46 -19.53 9.72
C ILE A 234 -14.40 -19.65 11.25
N ILE A 235 -13.59 -18.80 11.91
CA ILE A 235 -13.40 -18.92 13.35
C ILE A 235 -14.69 -18.63 14.12
N ASN A 236 -15.49 -17.68 13.63
CA ASN A 236 -16.79 -17.39 14.26
C ASN A 236 -17.79 -18.54 14.09
N SER A 237 -17.80 -19.18 12.92
CA SER A 237 -18.69 -20.33 12.70
C SER A 237 -18.32 -21.49 13.64
N ILE A 238 -17.02 -21.71 13.87
CA ILE A 238 -16.55 -22.73 14.81
C ILE A 238 -17.02 -22.40 16.24
N ALA A 239 -16.94 -21.12 16.61
CA ALA A 239 -17.27 -20.69 17.98
C ALA A 239 -18.72 -20.90 18.35
N VAL A 240 -19.64 -20.82 17.37
CA VAL A 240 -21.10 -20.87 17.66
C VAL A 240 -21.75 -22.17 17.26
N THR A 241 -20.97 -23.18 16.84
CA THR A 241 -21.50 -24.48 16.39
C THR A 241 -20.65 -25.60 16.97
N ASP A 242 -20.96 -26.85 16.54
CA ASP A 242 -20.16 -28.03 16.85
C ASP A 242 -19.08 -28.27 15.78
N LEU A 243 -18.87 -27.34 14.85
CA LEU A 243 -17.93 -27.55 13.77
C LEU A 243 -16.48 -27.49 14.27
N LEU A 244 -15.65 -28.32 13.64
CA LEU A 244 -14.21 -28.27 13.82
C LEU A 244 -13.59 -27.49 12.66
N GLY A 245 -12.42 -26.91 12.89
CA GLY A 245 -11.73 -26.23 11.81
C GLY A 245 -10.25 -26.08 12.07
N ILE A 246 -9.52 -25.92 10.98
CA ILE A 246 -8.06 -25.72 11.01
C ILE A 246 -7.80 -24.24 10.71
N VAL A 247 -7.10 -23.58 11.61
CA VAL A 247 -6.80 -22.16 11.52
C VAL A 247 -5.35 -21.93 11.91
N PRO A 248 -4.75 -20.80 11.50
CA PRO A 248 -3.44 -20.42 12.03
C PRO A 248 -3.49 -20.25 13.55
N TYR A 249 -2.44 -20.71 14.20
CA TYR A 249 -2.36 -20.67 15.67
C TYR A 249 -2.47 -19.25 16.21
N GLU A 250 -1.84 -18.27 15.55
CA GLU A 250 -1.89 -16.87 15.98
C GLU A 250 -3.33 -16.34 16.02
N LEU A 251 -4.14 -16.72 15.04
CA LEU A 251 -5.55 -16.34 15.02
C LEU A 251 -6.30 -16.96 16.19
N TYR A 252 -6.12 -18.26 16.39
CA TYR A 252 -6.72 -18.98 17.52
C TYR A 252 -6.29 -18.31 18.84
N ASN A 253 -5.00 -18.09 19.02
CA ASN A 253 -4.47 -17.54 20.26
C ASN A 253 -5.00 -16.13 20.55
N SER A 254 -5.22 -15.33 19.52
CA SER A 254 -5.77 -13.98 19.68
C SER A 254 -7.23 -13.98 20.11
N TYR A 255 -7.99 -14.98 19.71
CA TYR A 255 -9.45 -15.01 19.93
C TYR A 255 -9.92 -16.11 20.86
N ARG A 256 -9.03 -16.95 21.38
CA ARG A 256 -9.40 -18.15 22.14
C ARG A 256 -10.27 -17.85 23.36
N ASP A 257 -9.92 -16.82 24.10
CA ASP A 257 -10.66 -16.46 25.32
C ASP A 257 -11.98 -15.77 24.98
N PHE A 258 -11.93 -14.82 24.06
CA PHE A 258 -13.12 -14.07 23.65
C PHE A 258 -14.19 -14.95 23.02
N LEU A 259 -13.78 -15.90 22.18
CA LEU A 259 -14.71 -16.77 21.47
C LEU A 259 -14.90 -18.12 22.16
N ASN A 260 -14.26 -18.37 23.30
CA ASN A 260 -14.38 -19.63 24.05
C ASN A 260 -14.00 -20.84 23.20
N LEU A 261 -12.77 -20.83 22.68
CA LEU A 261 -12.26 -21.88 21.80
C LEU A 261 -11.24 -22.75 22.53
N LYS A 262 -11.07 -23.98 22.06
CA LYS A 262 -10.00 -24.86 22.51
C LYS A 262 -9.32 -25.54 21.34
N GLU A 263 -8.02 -25.85 21.53
CA GLU A 263 -7.26 -26.68 20.60
C GLU A 263 -7.65 -28.14 20.79
N ILE A 264 -7.66 -28.88 19.69
CA ILE A 264 -7.84 -30.32 19.71
C ILE A 264 -6.45 -30.95 19.57
N LYS A 265 -6.09 -31.79 20.52
CA LYS A 265 -4.77 -32.45 20.52
C LYS A 265 -4.68 -33.46 19.39
N LEU A 266 -3.61 -33.37 18.61
CA LEU A 266 -3.33 -34.31 17.53
C LEU A 266 -2.03 -35.05 17.83
N GLU A 267 -1.95 -36.30 17.40
CA GLU A 267 -0.75 -37.12 17.57
C GLU A 267 0.45 -36.49 16.86
N HIS A 268 0.23 -35.90 15.68
CA HIS A 268 1.27 -35.26 14.89
C HIS A 268 0.85 -33.84 14.55
N PRO A 269 1.75 -32.86 14.61
CA PRO A 269 1.41 -31.47 14.30
C PRO A 269 0.98 -31.32 12.83
N LEU A 270 0.14 -30.33 12.59
CA LEU A 270 -0.28 -29.95 11.24
C LEU A 270 0.87 -29.23 10.51
N PRO A 271 0.86 -29.23 9.17
CA PRO A 271 1.88 -28.54 8.41
C PRO A 271 1.88 -27.03 8.71
N SER A 272 3.08 -26.44 8.77
CA SER A 272 3.26 -25.01 9.01
C SER A 272 3.38 -24.26 7.70
N ILE A 273 3.06 -22.97 7.75
CA ILE A 273 3.12 -22.07 6.61
C ILE A 273 4.30 -21.13 6.79
N LYS A 274 5.23 -21.11 5.81
CA LYS A 274 6.30 -20.12 5.79
C LYS A 274 5.78 -18.87 5.09
N LEU A 275 6.06 -17.72 5.68
CA LEU A 275 5.70 -16.44 5.06
C LEU A 275 6.96 -15.69 4.66
N TYR A 276 6.87 -14.99 3.56
CA TYR A 276 7.93 -14.16 3.00
C TYR A 276 7.39 -12.75 2.81
N ILE A 277 8.25 -11.76 3.05
CA ILE A 277 7.91 -10.37 2.78
C ILE A 277 8.77 -9.88 1.63
N SER A 278 8.14 -9.18 0.69
CA SER A 278 8.82 -8.72 -0.52
C SER A 278 8.51 -7.25 -0.78
N TYR A 279 9.49 -6.55 -1.36
CA TYR A 279 9.36 -5.15 -1.76
C TYR A 279 10.31 -4.84 -2.91
N ASN A 280 10.01 -3.77 -3.66
CA ASN A 280 10.85 -3.35 -4.78
C ASN A 280 12.18 -2.78 -4.24
N LYS A 281 13.30 -3.19 -4.81
CA LYS A 281 14.63 -2.72 -4.41
C LYS A 281 14.75 -1.21 -4.40
N SER A 282 14.16 -0.56 -5.40
CA SER A 282 14.25 0.90 -5.54
C SER A 282 13.45 1.65 -4.47
N SER A 283 12.55 0.95 -3.75
CA SER A 283 11.84 1.57 -2.62
C SER A 283 12.79 1.98 -1.51
N LEU A 284 13.97 1.35 -1.42
CA LEU A 284 14.98 1.70 -0.43
C LEU A 284 15.58 3.11 -0.66
N ASN A 285 15.38 3.68 -1.85
CA ASN A 285 15.80 5.06 -2.13
C ASN A 285 14.93 6.09 -1.40
N ASN A 286 13.73 5.70 -0.96
CA ASN A 286 12.87 6.53 -0.13
C ASN A 286 13.30 6.36 1.33
N LEU A 287 13.64 7.47 1.99
CA LEU A 287 14.19 7.43 3.34
C LEU A 287 13.19 6.87 4.35
N VAL A 288 11.92 7.22 4.23
CA VAL A 288 10.87 6.71 5.14
C VAL A 288 10.74 5.20 5.02
N PHE A 289 10.72 4.68 3.78
CA PHE A 289 10.63 3.24 3.53
C PHE A 289 11.89 2.52 4.03
N SER A 290 13.07 3.08 3.75
CA SER A 290 14.34 2.49 4.19
C SER A 290 14.39 2.37 5.72
N ARG A 291 13.98 3.43 6.44
CA ARG A 291 13.91 3.41 7.90
C ARG A 291 12.94 2.35 8.42
N PHE A 292 11.80 2.19 7.75
CA PHE A 292 10.84 1.15 8.12
C PHE A 292 11.47 -0.25 7.97
N ILE A 293 12.18 -0.49 6.87
CA ILE A 293 12.84 -1.79 6.65
C ILE A 293 13.90 -2.04 7.73
N ASP A 294 14.66 -1.03 8.11
CA ASP A 294 15.65 -1.16 9.18
C ASP A 294 14.98 -1.56 10.50
N ARG A 295 13.88 -0.89 10.87
CA ARG A 295 13.11 -1.23 12.08
C ARG A 295 12.56 -2.65 12.01
N LEU A 296 12.07 -3.05 10.84
CA LEU A 296 11.53 -4.39 10.63
C LEU A 296 12.61 -5.44 10.84
N ASN A 297 13.79 -5.22 10.26
CA ASN A 297 14.93 -6.16 10.41
C ASN A 297 15.39 -6.29 11.85
N GLU A 298 15.30 -5.22 12.64
CA GLU A 298 15.64 -5.24 14.06
C GLU A 298 14.61 -5.99 14.91
N SER A 299 13.38 -6.10 14.42
CA SER A 299 12.26 -6.69 15.15
C SER A 299 12.12 -8.20 14.93
N PHE A 300 12.78 -8.75 13.90
CA PHE A 300 12.78 -10.16 13.54
C PHE A 300 14.19 -10.69 13.42
#